data_e44a22c6f8e60daf4e947277c58382a4
#
_entry.id   e44a22c6f8e60daf4e947277c58382a4
#
_cell.length_a   1.000
_cell.length_b   1.000
_cell.length_c   1.000
_cell.angle_alpha   90.00
_cell.angle_beta   90.00
_cell.angle_gamma   90.00
#
_symmetry.space_group_name_H-M   'P 1'
#
loop_
_entity.id
_entity.type
_entity.pdbx_description
1 polymer ?
#
loop_
_entity_poly.entity_id
_entity_poly.type
_entity_poly.pdbx_seq_one_letter_code
_entity_poly.pdbx_strand_id
1 'polypeptide(L)'
;MLKQNSGTVKRDGIALSPSKRRSISYLVMQDADYQIYADSVGNELVLGKKITDELKQRAFEALDMFHLTELKDRHPASLSGGEKQRVTIAAAYCSDADIIVLDEPTSGMDGEGVLSLAKWVSTLAEKGKTIIIITHDEILCEIACDNKLVIGGKKN
;
A
#
# COMPACT_ATOMS: atom_id res chain seq x y z
N MET A 1 -12.64 -10.11 -0.87
CA MET A 1 -11.68 -10.99 -0.14
C MET A 1 -12.23 -12.39 -0.10
N LEU A 2 -11.45 -13.37 -0.57
CA LEU A 2 -11.86 -14.77 -0.59
C LEU A 2 -12.03 -15.32 0.84
N LYS A 3 -13.03 -16.19 1.00
CA LYS A 3 -13.25 -16.87 2.29
C LYS A 3 -12.18 -17.93 2.49
N GLN A 4 -11.55 -17.94 3.64
CA GLN A 4 -10.57 -18.96 4.02
C GLN A 4 -11.25 -20.34 4.14
N ASN A 5 -10.71 -21.35 3.45
CA ASN A 5 -11.25 -22.70 3.48
C ASN A 5 -10.77 -23.50 4.70
N SER A 6 -9.52 -23.29 5.13
CA SER A 6 -8.90 -24.00 6.25
C SER A 6 -7.75 -23.18 6.82
N GLY A 7 -7.20 -23.63 7.96
CA GLY A 7 -6.10 -22.99 8.67
C GLY A 7 -6.53 -21.87 9.59
N THR A 8 -5.57 -21.16 10.19
CA THR A 8 -5.80 -20.05 11.10
C THR A 8 -4.75 -18.97 10.88
N VAL A 9 -5.18 -17.73 10.73
CA VAL A 9 -4.27 -16.58 10.72
C VAL A 9 -4.14 -16.08 12.15
N LYS A 10 -2.89 -15.96 12.62
CA LYS A 10 -2.57 -15.49 13.97
C LYS A 10 -1.66 -14.27 13.92
N ARG A 11 -1.76 -13.42 14.93
CA ARG A 11 -0.81 -12.35 15.25
C ARG A 11 -0.44 -12.50 16.71
N ASP A 12 0.85 -12.55 16.99
CA ASP A 12 1.39 -12.72 18.37
C ASP A 12 0.75 -13.93 19.10
N GLY A 13 0.56 -15.05 18.37
CA GLY A 13 -0.08 -16.25 18.88
C GLY A 13 -1.62 -16.23 18.95
N ILE A 14 -2.25 -15.07 18.77
CA ILE A 14 -3.71 -14.88 18.88
C ILE A 14 -4.38 -15.03 17.51
N ALA A 15 -5.40 -15.89 17.43
CA ALA A 15 -6.16 -16.10 16.21
C ALA A 15 -6.97 -14.84 15.85
N LEU A 16 -6.88 -14.42 14.59
CA LEU A 16 -7.59 -13.25 14.08
C LEU A 16 -8.88 -13.64 13.35
N SER A 17 -10.00 -13.05 13.75
CA SER A 17 -11.24 -13.14 12.99
C SER A 17 -11.12 -12.45 11.62
N PRO A 18 -11.95 -12.82 10.63
CA PRO A 18 -11.95 -12.14 9.33
C PRO A 18 -12.19 -10.62 9.42
N SER A 19 -13.04 -10.18 10.36
CA SER A 19 -13.28 -8.76 10.59
C SER A 19 -12.04 -8.07 11.14
N LYS A 20 -11.39 -8.66 12.14
CA LYS A 20 -10.15 -8.10 12.71
C LYS A 20 -9.01 -8.03 11.69
N ARG A 21 -8.85 -9.07 10.86
CA ARG A 21 -7.87 -9.03 9.75
C ARG A 21 -8.10 -7.85 8.82
N ARG A 22 -9.35 -7.60 8.40
CA ARG A 22 -9.70 -6.45 7.55
C ARG A 22 -9.43 -5.11 8.23
N SER A 23 -9.70 -5.00 9.53
CA SER A 23 -9.51 -3.72 10.25
C SER A 23 -8.05 -3.34 10.48
N ILE A 24 -7.13 -4.29 10.44
CA ILE A 24 -5.68 -4.04 10.66
C ILE A 24 -4.87 -4.11 9.38
N SER A 25 -5.48 -4.37 8.23
CA SER A 25 -4.78 -4.47 6.95
C SER A 25 -5.34 -3.51 5.91
N TYR A 26 -4.45 -3.00 5.06
CA TYR A 26 -4.77 -2.20 3.88
C TYR A 26 -4.18 -2.89 2.66
N LEU A 27 -4.97 -3.04 1.61
CA LEU A 27 -4.53 -3.62 0.34
C LEU A 27 -4.33 -2.49 -0.67
N VAL A 28 -3.16 -2.42 -1.27
CA VAL A 28 -2.89 -1.63 -2.47
C VAL A 28 -3.00 -2.58 -3.66
N MET A 29 -3.96 -2.34 -4.52
CA MET A 29 -4.25 -3.17 -5.69
C MET A 29 -3.29 -2.86 -6.84
N GLN A 30 -3.05 -3.85 -7.69
CA GLN A 30 -2.24 -3.71 -8.91
C GLN A 30 -2.76 -2.59 -9.81
N ASP A 31 -4.07 -2.50 -9.99
CA ASP A 31 -4.71 -1.44 -10.77
C ASP A 31 -5.32 -0.40 -9.84
N ALA A 32 -4.68 0.77 -9.79
CA ALA A 32 -5.08 1.88 -8.94
C ALA A 32 -6.45 2.45 -9.30
N ASP A 33 -6.91 2.31 -10.56
CA ASP A 33 -8.20 2.83 -11.00
C ASP A 33 -9.39 2.17 -10.29
N TYR A 34 -9.22 0.95 -9.79
CA TYR A 34 -10.25 0.27 -8.98
C TYR A 34 -10.26 0.68 -7.51
N GLN A 35 -9.33 1.54 -7.08
CA GLN A 35 -9.15 1.85 -5.66
C GLN A 35 -9.28 3.33 -5.32
N ILE A 36 -9.24 4.22 -6.30
CA ILE A 36 -9.31 5.67 -6.11
C ILE A 36 -10.74 6.16 -6.38
N TYR A 37 -11.35 6.82 -5.38
CA TYR A 37 -12.76 7.21 -5.42
C TYR A 37 -13.01 8.69 -5.14
N ALA A 38 -12.04 9.42 -4.55
CA ALA A 38 -12.21 10.82 -4.21
C ALA A 38 -12.12 11.73 -5.45
N ASP A 39 -12.58 12.96 -5.29
CA ASP A 39 -12.54 14.02 -6.29
C ASP A 39 -11.18 14.72 -6.40
N SER A 40 -10.31 14.52 -5.40
CA SER A 40 -8.94 15.05 -5.41
C SER A 40 -7.97 14.09 -4.73
N VAL A 41 -6.67 14.22 -5.06
CA VAL A 41 -5.59 13.46 -4.45
C VAL A 41 -5.58 13.65 -2.92
N GLY A 42 -5.69 14.89 -2.45
CA GLY A 42 -5.69 15.17 -1.01
C GLY A 42 -6.86 14.51 -0.29
N ASN A 43 -8.05 14.52 -0.89
CA ASN A 43 -9.24 13.88 -0.33
C ASN A 43 -9.14 12.35 -0.32
N GLU A 44 -8.46 11.75 -1.31
CA GLU A 44 -8.22 10.30 -1.34
C GLU A 44 -7.41 9.82 -0.13
N LEU A 45 -6.38 10.56 0.29
CA LEU A 45 -5.54 10.19 1.43
C LEU A 45 -6.31 10.09 2.76
N VAL A 46 -7.40 10.82 2.87
CA VAL A 46 -8.21 10.89 4.11
C VAL A 46 -9.59 10.28 3.95
N LEU A 47 -9.89 9.71 2.79
CA LEU A 47 -11.21 9.16 2.46
C LEU A 47 -11.67 8.14 3.50
N GLY A 48 -12.91 8.30 3.99
CA GLY A 48 -13.54 7.39 4.94
C GLY A 48 -12.94 7.42 6.36
N LYS A 49 -12.05 8.36 6.66
CA LYS A 49 -11.40 8.49 7.98
C LYS A 49 -11.95 9.70 8.75
N LYS A 50 -11.92 9.62 10.08
CA LYS A 50 -12.21 10.79 10.92
C LYS A 50 -11.04 11.76 10.82
N ILE A 51 -11.31 12.99 10.39
CA ILE A 51 -10.28 14.02 10.26
C ILE A 51 -9.83 14.46 11.68
N THR A 52 -8.57 14.18 11.99
CA THR A 52 -7.85 14.65 13.18
C THR A 52 -6.63 15.43 12.74
N ASP A 53 -6.01 16.18 13.66
CA ASP A 53 -4.80 16.94 13.31
C ASP A 53 -3.63 15.99 13.01
N GLU A 54 -3.57 14.82 13.67
CA GLU A 54 -2.58 13.78 13.37
C GLU A 54 -2.78 13.20 11.95
N LEU A 55 -4.04 13.01 11.52
CA LEU A 55 -4.30 12.54 10.15
C LEU A 55 -3.93 13.59 9.11
N LYS A 56 -4.24 14.87 9.37
CA LYS A 56 -3.82 15.96 8.49
C LYS A 56 -2.30 16.01 8.36
N GLN A 57 -1.58 15.93 9.50
CA GLN A 57 -0.11 15.90 9.49
C GLN A 57 0.43 14.73 8.67
N ARG A 58 -0.09 13.52 8.88
CA ARG A 58 0.29 12.34 8.08
C ARG A 58 -0.03 12.52 6.59
N ALA A 59 -1.14 13.15 6.25
CA ALA A 59 -1.50 13.42 4.86
C ALA A 59 -0.51 14.40 4.20
N PHE A 60 -0.09 15.46 4.90
CA PHE A 60 0.94 16.37 4.41
C PHE A 60 2.30 15.67 4.24
N GLU A 61 2.71 14.88 5.23
CA GLU A 61 3.93 14.05 5.12
C GLU A 61 3.87 13.10 3.93
N ALA A 62 2.70 12.46 3.70
CA ALA A 62 2.50 11.56 2.57
C ALA A 62 2.59 12.31 1.24
N LEU A 63 1.94 13.47 1.11
CA LEU A 63 2.01 14.28 -0.12
C LEU A 63 3.45 14.63 -0.48
N ASP A 64 4.25 15.02 0.50
CA ASP A 64 5.67 15.35 0.29
C ASP A 64 6.49 14.10 -0.05
N MET A 65 6.39 13.05 0.77
CA MET A 65 7.15 11.80 0.63
C MET A 65 6.92 11.11 -0.71
N PHE A 66 5.68 11.13 -1.21
CA PHE A 66 5.30 10.49 -2.47
C PHE A 66 5.30 11.44 -3.67
N HIS A 67 5.84 12.67 -3.51
CA HIS A 67 5.90 13.71 -4.55
C HIS A 67 4.54 14.01 -5.17
N LEU A 68 3.53 14.21 -4.31
CA LEU A 68 2.14 14.48 -4.69
C LEU A 68 1.68 15.89 -4.32
N THR A 69 2.53 16.70 -3.70
CA THR A 69 2.17 18.03 -3.16
C THR A 69 1.55 18.94 -4.23
N GLU A 70 2.16 19.01 -5.42
CA GLU A 70 1.67 19.80 -6.54
C GLU A 70 0.41 19.22 -7.20
N LEU A 71 0.08 17.97 -6.89
CA LEU A 71 -1.05 17.24 -7.43
C LEU A 71 -2.23 17.16 -6.46
N LYS A 72 -2.11 17.68 -5.24
CA LYS A 72 -3.07 17.47 -4.15
C LYS A 72 -4.51 17.83 -4.49
N ASP A 73 -4.70 18.90 -5.28
CA ASP A 73 -6.02 19.43 -5.68
C ASP A 73 -6.49 18.87 -7.04
N ARG A 74 -5.68 18.05 -7.70
CA ARG A 74 -6.03 17.46 -9.00
C ARG A 74 -6.99 16.29 -8.84
N HIS A 75 -7.89 16.15 -9.79
CA HIS A 75 -8.76 14.97 -9.88
C HIS A 75 -7.94 13.75 -10.30
N PRO A 76 -8.06 12.60 -9.61
CA PRO A 76 -7.27 11.40 -9.90
C PRO A 76 -7.36 10.89 -11.34
N ALA A 77 -8.49 11.10 -12.03
CA ALA A 77 -8.63 10.71 -13.43
C ALA A 77 -7.67 11.45 -14.38
N SER A 78 -7.09 12.59 -13.96
CA SER A 78 -6.11 13.36 -14.74
C SER A 78 -4.66 12.92 -14.50
N LEU A 79 -4.43 11.95 -13.63
CA LEU A 79 -3.11 11.46 -13.26
C LEU A 79 -2.63 10.34 -14.19
N SER A 80 -1.32 10.24 -14.36
CA SER A 80 -0.67 9.08 -14.97
C SER A 80 -0.81 7.83 -14.09
N GLY A 81 -0.61 6.64 -14.65
CA GLY A 81 -0.66 5.38 -13.89
C GLY A 81 0.31 5.37 -12.69
N GLY A 82 1.53 5.84 -12.87
CA GLY A 82 2.52 5.94 -11.79
C GLY A 82 2.13 6.95 -10.70
N GLU A 83 1.51 8.08 -11.06
CA GLU A 83 0.97 9.03 -10.08
C GLU A 83 -0.18 8.42 -9.29
N LYS A 84 -1.12 7.72 -9.94
CA LYS A 84 -2.20 6.99 -9.28
C LYS A 84 -1.67 5.94 -8.31
N GLN A 85 -0.65 5.18 -8.71
CA GLN A 85 -0.02 4.19 -7.85
C GLN A 85 0.59 4.84 -6.60
N ARG A 86 1.27 6.00 -6.74
CA ARG A 86 1.76 6.76 -5.59
C ARG A 86 0.63 7.23 -4.67
N VAL A 87 -0.51 7.66 -5.23
CA VAL A 87 -1.70 8.05 -4.44
C VAL A 87 -2.22 6.88 -3.60
N THR A 88 -2.34 5.67 -4.15
CA THR A 88 -2.82 4.50 -3.40
C THR A 88 -1.87 4.10 -2.27
N ILE A 89 -0.54 4.19 -2.48
CA ILE A 89 0.46 3.93 -1.45
C ILE A 89 0.43 5.03 -0.37
N ALA A 90 0.28 6.30 -0.76
CA ALA A 90 0.11 7.42 0.17
C ALA A 90 -1.16 7.28 1.03
N ALA A 91 -2.26 6.82 0.45
CA ALA A 91 -3.49 6.52 1.18
C ALA A 91 -3.30 5.36 2.18
N ALA A 92 -2.50 4.34 1.81
CA ALA A 92 -2.10 3.27 2.71
C ALA A 92 -1.26 3.78 3.89
N TYR A 93 -0.31 4.70 3.64
CA TYR A 93 0.46 5.37 4.70
C TYR A 93 -0.43 6.14 5.68
N CYS A 94 -1.44 6.84 5.17
CA CYS A 94 -2.41 7.56 5.99
C CYS A 94 -3.40 6.65 6.73
N SER A 95 -3.43 5.34 6.41
CA SER A 95 -4.31 4.40 7.08
C SER A 95 -3.80 4.03 8.48
N ASP A 96 -4.72 3.61 9.35
CA ASP A 96 -4.37 3.07 10.67
C ASP A 96 -4.03 1.57 10.61
N ALA A 97 -3.88 1.01 9.41
CA ALA A 97 -3.53 -0.39 9.23
C ALA A 97 -2.11 -0.68 9.73
N ASP A 98 -1.96 -1.79 10.44
CA ASP A 98 -0.66 -2.30 10.88
C ASP A 98 0.02 -3.10 9.76
N ILE A 99 -0.77 -3.68 8.85
CA ILE A 99 -0.32 -4.52 7.74
C ILE A 99 -0.71 -3.87 6.43
N ILE A 100 0.25 -3.62 5.56
CA ILE A 100 0.02 -3.10 4.20
C ILE A 100 0.39 -4.22 3.22
N VAL A 101 -0.54 -4.56 2.35
CA VAL A 101 -0.33 -5.54 1.28
C VAL A 101 -0.23 -4.80 -0.03
N LEU A 102 0.86 -4.98 -0.75
CA LEU A 102 1.09 -4.41 -2.08
C LEU A 102 0.99 -5.53 -3.11
N ASP A 103 0.04 -5.42 -4.05
CA ASP A 103 -0.17 -6.40 -5.11
C ASP A 103 0.39 -5.87 -6.42
N GLU A 104 1.47 -6.50 -6.91
CA GLU A 104 2.25 -6.12 -8.12
C GLU A 104 2.55 -4.60 -8.19
N PRO A 105 3.13 -4.00 -7.15
CA PRO A 105 3.23 -2.55 -7.03
C PRO A 105 4.20 -1.91 -8.05
N THR A 106 5.06 -2.68 -8.72
CA THR A 106 6.01 -2.20 -9.74
C THR A 106 5.45 -2.22 -11.15
N SER A 107 4.21 -2.67 -11.33
CA SER A 107 3.60 -2.76 -12.66
C SER A 107 3.58 -1.41 -13.37
N GLY A 108 4.28 -1.33 -14.52
CA GLY A 108 4.40 -0.10 -15.31
C GLY A 108 5.35 0.96 -14.74
N MET A 109 6.16 0.63 -13.74
CA MET A 109 7.23 1.50 -13.24
C MET A 109 8.52 1.29 -14.03
N ASP A 110 9.31 2.36 -14.18
CA ASP A 110 10.71 2.30 -14.59
C ASP A 110 11.62 1.99 -13.39
N GLY A 111 12.91 1.81 -13.64
CA GLY A 111 13.88 1.47 -12.60
C GLY A 111 13.97 2.51 -11.47
N GLU A 112 13.77 3.79 -11.77
CA GLU A 112 13.76 4.86 -10.76
C GLU A 112 12.51 4.79 -9.90
N GLY A 113 11.38 4.45 -10.50
CA GLY A 113 10.12 4.18 -9.78
C GLY A 113 10.25 3.02 -8.81
N VAL A 114 10.90 1.91 -9.21
CA VAL A 114 11.15 0.75 -8.35
C VAL A 114 12.03 1.12 -7.15
N LEU A 115 13.11 1.90 -7.36
CA LEU A 115 13.98 2.37 -6.28
C LEU A 115 13.23 3.28 -5.30
N SER A 116 12.39 4.18 -5.82
CA SER A 116 11.54 5.04 -5.00
C SER A 116 10.55 4.23 -4.18
N LEU A 117 9.90 3.23 -4.78
CA LEU A 117 9.00 2.32 -4.08
C LEU A 117 9.72 1.57 -2.96
N ALA A 118 10.91 1.03 -3.20
CA ALA A 118 11.71 0.35 -2.18
C ALA A 118 12.00 1.27 -0.97
N LYS A 119 12.37 2.52 -1.23
CA LYS A 119 12.58 3.52 -0.17
C LYS A 119 11.30 3.79 0.63
N TRP A 120 10.15 3.88 -0.03
CA TRP A 120 8.86 4.07 0.66
C TRP A 120 8.48 2.86 1.51
N VAL A 121 8.70 1.64 1.00
CA VAL A 121 8.50 0.40 1.76
C VAL A 121 9.34 0.40 3.03
N SER A 122 10.63 0.73 2.93
CA SER A 122 11.53 0.83 4.09
C SER A 122 11.03 1.87 5.10
N THR A 123 10.62 3.06 4.63
CA THR A 123 10.08 4.11 5.51
C THR A 123 8.80 3.65 6.24
N LEU A 124 7.91 2.93 5.56
CA LEU A 124 6.71 2.36 6.19
C LEU A 124 7.07 1.31 7.26
N ALA A 125 8.06 0.46 6.98
CA ALA A 125 8.56 -0.55 7.91
C ALA A 125 9.20 0.10 9.14
N GLU A 126 10.03 1.14 8.98
CA GLU A 126 10.62 1.92 10.08
C GLU A 126 9.57 2.57 10.97
N LYS A 127 8.41 2.93 10.41
CA LYS A 127 7.24 3.42 11.16
C LYS A 127 6.41 2.30 11.81
N GLY A 128 6.94 1.08 11.85
CA GLY A 128 6.34 -0.08 12.53
C GLY A 128 5.23 -0.79 11.74
N LYS A 129 5.09 -0.53 10.44
CA LYS A 129 4.16 -1.25 9.58
C LYS A 129 4.77 -2.59 9.14
N THR A 130 3.94 -3.62 9.02
CA THR A 130 4.32 -4.87 8.35
C THR A 130 3.93 -4.78 6.89
N ILE A 131 4.90 -4.90 5.98
CA ILE A 131 4.65 -4.82 4.54
C ILE A 131 4.71 -6.22 3.94
N ILE A 132 3.68 -6.59 3.19
CA ILE A 132 3.62 -7.82 2.41
C ILE A 132 3.57 -7.43 0.94
N ILE A 133 4.57 -7.85 0.17
CA ILE A 133 4.64 -7.56 -1.27
C ILE A 133 4.36 -8.86 -2.02
N ILE A 134 3.39 -8.83 -2.91
CA ILE A 134 3.11 -9.90 -3.87
C ILE A 134 3.66 -9.41 -5.20
N THR A 135 4.71 -10.04 -5.71
CA THR A 135 5.36 -9.62 -6.95
C THR A 135 6.18 -10.71 -7.57
N HIS A 136 6.45 -10.59 -8.85
CA HIS A 136 7.44 -11.35 -9.60
C HIS A 136 8.71 -10.55 -9.90
N ASP A 137 8.79 -9.30 -9.42
CA ASP A 137 9.95 -8.42 -9.58
C ASP A 137 11.06 -8.81 -8.58
N GLU A 138 12.10 -9.47 -9.10
CA GLU A 138 13.21 -9.93 -8.28
C GLU A 138 14.04 -8.76 -7.72
N ILE A 139 14.15 -7.66 -8.46
CA ILE A 139 14.91 -6.47 -8.02
C ILE A 139 14.24 -5.86 -6.81
N LEU A 140 12.91 -5.65 -6.86
CA LEU A 140 12.18 -5.14 -5.69
C LEU A 140 12.34 -6.07 -4.48
N CYS A 141 12.25 -7.41 -4.70
CA CYS A 141 12.44 -8.37 -3.63
C CYS A 141 13.82 -8.26 -2.96
N GLU A 142 14.90 -8.06 -3.75
CA GLU A 142 16.25 -7.97 -3.23
C GLU A 142 16.51 -6.69 -2.43
N ILE A 143 15.94 -5.57 -2.87
CA ILE A 143 16.24 -4.25 -2.28
C ILE A 143 15.26 -3.82 -1.19
N ALA A 144 14.08 -4.46 -1.08
CA ALA A 144 13.01 -4.01 -0.18
C ALA A 144 12.50 -5.07 0.79
N CYS A 145 12.89 -6.36 0.66
CA CYS A 145 12.32 -7.42 1.48
C CYS A 145 13.34 -8.07 2.40
N ASP A 146 13.03 -8.18 3.69
CA ASP A 146 13.84 -8.93 4.67
C ASP A 146 13.69 -10.45 4.52
N ASN A 147 12.52 -10.89 4.03
CA ASN A 147 12.17 -12.30 3.87
C ASN A 147 11.43 -12.53 2.56
N LYS A 148 11.70 -13.66 1.90
CA LYS A 148 11.06 -14.07 0.65
C LYS A 148 10.38 -15.43 0.81
N LEU A 149 9.10 -15.51 0.45
CA LEU A 149 8.35 -16.75 0.35
C LEU A 149 8.01 -17.01 -1.11
N VAL A 150 8.53 -18.11 -1.68
CA VAL A 150 8.21 -18.53 -3.05
C VAL A 150 7.04 -19.49 -3.02
N ILE A 151 5.92 -19.09 -3.63
CA ILE A 151 4.75 -19.94 -3.79
C ILE A 151 4.88 -20.63 -5.16
N GLY A 152 5.37 -21.87 -5.16
CA GLY A 152 5.49 -22.69 -6.37
C GLY A 152 4.13 -23.25 -6.79
N GLY A 153 3.74 -23.08 -8.05
CA GLY A 153 2.72 -23.91 -8.67
C GLY A 153 3.17 -25.38 -8.70
N LYS A 154 2.26 -26.33 -8.54
CA LYS A 154 2.57 -27.74 -8.78
C LYS A 154 3.18 -27.86 -10.18
N LYS A 155 4.42 -28.33 -10.29
CA LYS A 155 4.93 -28.88 -11.55
C LYS A 155 4.05 -30.08 -11.87
N ASN A 156 3.22 -29.95 -12.91
CA ASN A 156 2.58 -31.08 -13.53
C ASN A 156 3.63 -31.94 -14.21
#